data_0bb755aee7bb7a79952dc223247bb84f
#
_entry.id   0bb755aee7bb7a79952dc223247bb84f
#
_cell.length_a   1.000
_cell.length_b   1.000
_cell.length_c   1.000
_cell.angle_alpha   90.00
_cell.angle_beta   90.00
_cell.angle_gamma   90.00
#
_symmetry.space_group_name_H-M   'P 1'
#
loop_
_entity.id
_entity.type
_entity.pdbx_description
1 polymer ?
#
loop_
_entity_poly.entity_id
_entity_poly.type
_entity_poly.pdbx_seq_one_letter_code
_entity_poly.pdbx_strand_id
1 'polypeptide(L)'
;MQPVKPVSSTRQIASIAECSQAAAKSALQRGRAALRRLAQAPEDTRLPLMSDSDRRKITAYVHLFRSGDFDAIRAMLADDVKLDLVNRLQLEGRDKIGLYFTRYAEETKWRFALGAVEGQPAMLVFDSTGPMERPAHFVLIDWSESRIIEIRDFLFAPYVLEAIDWVRLD
;
A
#
# COMPACT_ATOMS: atom_id res chain seq x y z
N MET A 1 -24.06 -25.76 1.16
CA MET A 1 -23.91 -24.37 0.70
C MET A 1 -24.61 -23.49 1.71
N GLN A 2 -23.85 -22.90 2.66
CA GLN A 2 -24.45 -22.04 3.68
C GLN A 2 -24.56 -20.62 3.14
N PRO A 3 -25.68 -19.91 3.40
CA PRO A 3 -25.83 -18.53 2.92
C PRO A 3 -24.89 -17.61 3.69
N VAL A 4 -24.20 -16.78 2.92
CA VAL A 4 -23.38 -15.66 3.41
C VAL A 4 -24.27 -14.76 4.26
N LYS A 5 -23.94 -14.59 5.55
CA LYS A 5 -24.69 -13.71 6.45
C LYS A 5 -24.58 -12.26 5.96
N PRO A 6 -25.69 -11.54 5.86
CA PRO A 6 -25.66 -10.17 5.38
C PRO A 6 -24.98 -9.25 6.39
N VAL A 7 -24.26 -8.31 5.82
CA VAL A 7 -23.69 -7.07 6.35
C VAL A 7 -24.20 -6.67 7.74
N SER A 8 -23.28 -6.47 8.66
CA SER A 8 -23.50 -6.01 10.03
C SER A 8 -24.59 -4.92 10.12
N SER A 9 -25.56 -5.12 11.00
CA SER A 9 -26.63 -4.13 11.19
C SER A 9 -26.04 -2.82 11.72
N THR A 10 -26.72 -1.69 11.47
CA THR A 10 -26.32 -0.36 11.96
C THR A 10 -26.06 -0.36 13.48
N ARG A 11 -26.77 -1.23 14.22
CA ARG A 11 -26.60 -1.43 15.66
C ARG A 11 -25.25 -2.07 15.99
N GLN A 12 -24.81 -3.07 15.22
CA GLN A 12 -23.49 -3.71 15.38
C GLN A 12 -22.34 -2.76 15.07
N ILE A 13 -22.49 -1.96 14.01
CA ILE A 13 -21.50 -0.93 13.65
C ILE A 13 -21.41 0.13 14.74
N ALA A 14 -22.53 0.58 15.30
CA ALA A 14 -22.56 1.55 16.40
C ALA A 14 -21.86 1.01 17.66
N SER A 15 -22.05 -0.27 17.99
CA SER A 15 -21.40 -0.93 19.12
C SER A 15 -19.89 -1.04 18.95
N ILE A 16 -19.43 -1.38 17.75
CA ILE A 16 -17.98 -1.51 17.44
C ILE A 16 -17.29 -0.14 17.44
N ALA A 17 -17.97 0.90 16.96
CA ALA A 17 -17.41 2.25 16.84
C ALA A 17 -17.60 3.12 18.12
N GLU A 18 -18.14 2.55 19.20
CA GLU A 18 -18.46 3.26 20.44
C GLU A 18 -19.26 4.55 20.24
N CYS A 19 -20.14 4.56 19.25
CA CYS A 19 -20.94 5.72 18.88
C CYS A 19 -22.45 5.42 18.95
N SER A 20 -23.26 6.49 18.99
CA SER A 20 -24.71 6.31 18.94
C SER A 20 -25.18 5.76 17.60
N GLN A 21 -26.32 5.04 17.60
CA GLN A 21 -26.94 4.50 16.38
C GLN A 21 -27.25 5.59 15.34
N ALA A 22 -27.61 6.80 15.80
CA ALA A 22 -27.83 7.96 14.93
C ALA A 22 -26.53 8.44 14.28
N ALA A 23 -25.43 8.49 15.03
CA ALA A 23 -24.11 8.87 14.52
C ALA A 23 -23.59 7.84 13.51
N ALA A 24 -23.73 6.55 13.78
CA ALA A 24 -23.37 5.47 12.85
C ALA A 24 -24.17 5.55 11.54
N LYS A 25 -25.50 5.79 11.64
CA LYS A 25 -26.37 5.97 10.47
C LYS A 25 -25.96 7.17 9.63
N SER A 26 -25.67 8.30 10.27
CA SER A 26 -25.21 9.52 9.60
C SER A 26 -23.84 9.34 8.94
N ALA A 27 -22.91 8.64 9.58
CA ALA A 27 -21.61 8.32 9.04
C ALA A 27 -21.71 7.43 7.78
N LEU A 28 -22.53 6.37 7.84
CA LEU A 28 -22.80 5.51 6.71
C LEU A 28 -23.46 6.25 5.53
N GLN A 29 -24.40 7.16 5.83
CA GLN A 29 -25.05 7.97 4.81
C GLN A 29 -24.08 8.93 4.13
N ARG A 30 -23.21 9.60 4.89
CA ARG A 30 -22.14 10.46 4.34
C ARG A 30 -21.14 9.66 3.52
N GLY A 31 -20.72 8.49 3.99
CA GLY A 31 -19.83 7.59 3.26
C GLY A 31 -20.42 7.15 1.91
N ARG A 32 -21.69 6.73 1.90
CA ARG A 32 -22.39 6.38 0.65
C ARG A 32 -22.54 7.56 -0.30
N ALA A 33 -22.81 8.76 0.21
CA ALA A 33 -22.90 9.97 -0.61
C ALA A 33 -21.54 10.36 -1.20
N ALA A 34 -20.45 10.20 -0.46
CA ALA A 34 -19.09 10.41 -0.94
C ALA A 34 -18.72 9.40 -2.03
N LEU A 35 -19.00 8.11 -1.82
CA LEU A 35 -18.77 7.06 -2.82
C LEU A 35 -19.58 7.30 -4.11
N ARG A 36 -20.84 7.74 -4.01
CA ARG A 36 -21.65 8.09 -5.19
C ARG A 36 -21.07 9.26 -5.96
N ARG A 37 -20.55 10.29 -5.28
CA ARG A 37 -19.87 11.41 -5.93
C ARG A 37 -18.60 10.97 -6.66
N LEU A 38 -17.81 10.08 -6.05
CA LEU A 38 -16.63 9.50 -6.69
C LEU A 38 -17.00 8.65 -7.90
N ALA A 39 -18.05 7.84 -7.80
CA ALA A 39 -18.56 7.03 -8.92
C ALA A 39 -19.21 7.84 -10.05
N GLN A 40 -19.64 9.08 -9.78
CA GLN A 40 -20.22 10.00 -10.77
C GLN A 40 -19.19 11.02 -11.29
N ALA A 41 -17.96 11.03 -10.75
CA ALA A 41 -16.88 11.81 -11.31
C ALA A 41 -16.62 11.33 -12.75
N PRO A 42 -16.46 12.24 -13.74
CA PRO A 42 -16.16 11.84 -15.10
C PRO A 42 -14.90 10.96 -15.11
N GLU A 43 -14.89 9.92 -15.95
CA GLU A 43 -13.73 9.02 -16.14
C GLU A 43 -12.45 9.77 -16.59
N ASP A 44 -12.54 11.06 -16.82
CA ASP A 44 -11.42 11.94 -17.18
C ASP A 44 -10.63 12.46 -15.97
N THR A 45 -10.91 11.94 -14.75
CA THR A 45 -9.99 12.11 -13.64
C THR A 45 -8.86 11.12 -13.84
N ARG A 46 -7.99 11.39 -14.82
CA ARG A 46 -6.67 10.77 -14.90
C ARG A 46 -6.08 10.85 -13.51
N LEU A 47 -5.78 9.69 -12.94
CA LEU A 47 -4.97 9.58 -11.73
C LEU A 47 -3.86 10.64 -11.83
N PRO A 48 -3.63 11.48 -10.80
CA PRO A 48 -2.62 12.51 -10.88
C PRO A 48 -1.34 11.87 -11.40
N LEU A 49 -0.85 12.37 -12.54
CA LEU A 49 0.39 11.85 -13.12
C LEU A 49 1.47 12.00 -12.06
N MET A 50 2.09 10.87 -11.70
CA MET A 50 3.24 10.83 -10.82
C MET A 50 4.24 11.91 -11.23
N SER A 51 4.67 12.76 -10.30
CA SER A 51 5.67 13.79 -10.60
C SER A 51 6.97 13.14 -11.08
N ASP A 52 7.73 13.84 -11.93
CA ASP A 52 9.05 13.35 -12.35
C ASP A 52 10.00 13.10 -11.16
N SER A 53 9.85 13.90 -10.11
CA SER A 53 10.62 13.73 -8.87
C SER A 53 10.27 12.40 -8.18
N ASP A 54 8.98 12.12 -8.01
CA ASP A 54 8.53 10.89 -7.36
C ASP A 54 8.88 9.67 -8.19
N ARG A 55 8.75 9.78 -9.52
CA ARG A 55 9.16 8.72 -10.44
C ARG A 55 10.65 8.40 -10.31
N ARG A 56 11.52 9.40 -10.23
CA ARG A 56 12.97 9.18 -10.03
C ARG A 56 13.26 8.50 -8.70
N LYS A 57 12.62 8.94 -7.61
CA LYS A 57 12.82 8.38 -6.26
C LYS A 57 12.41 6.92 -6.21
N ILE A 58 11.21 6.58 -6.65
CA ILE A 58 10.72 5.19 -6.64
C ILE A 58 11.51 4.30 -7.61
N THR A 59 11.93 4.82 -8.75
CA THR A 59 12.79 4.09 -9.70
C THR A 59 14.12 3.71 -9.07
N ALA A 60 14.77 4.65 -8.37
CA ALA A 60 16.00 4.38 -7.65
C ALA A 60 15.80 3.31 -6.56
N TYR A 61 14.75 3.41 -5.79
CA TYR A 61 14.42 2.44 -4.75
C TYR A 61 14.19 1.03 -5.33
N VAL A 62 13.37 0.90 -6.38
CA VAL A 62 13.12 -0.39 -7.06
C VAL A 62 14.41 -0.96 -7.65
N HIS A 63 15.26 -0.11 -8.23
CA HIS A 63 16.56 -0.53 -8.77
C HIS A 63 17.46 -1.14 -7.68
N LEU A 64 17.57 -0.47 -6.53
CA LEU A 64 18.34 -0.96 -5.39
C LEU A 64 17.79 -2.27 -4.83
N PHE A 65 16.47 -2.43 -4.77
CA PHE A 65 15.84 -3.70 -4.41
C PHE A 65 16.20 -4.83 -5.39
N ARG A 66 16.15 -4.57 -6.68
CA ARG A 66 16.52 -5.54 -7.73
C ARG A 66 17.98 -5.96 -7.67
N SER A 67 18.86 -5.03 -7.32
CA SER A 67 20.29 -5.30 -7.18
C SER A 67 20.68 -5.90 -5.83
N GLY A 68 19.74 -5.91 -4.86
CA GLY A 68 20.01 -6.36 -3.49
C GLY A 68 20.89 -5.40 -2.69
N ASP A 69 21.01 -4.14 -3.11
CA ASP A 69 21.80 -3.12 -2.42
C ASP A 69 20.98 -2.49 -1.28
N PHE A 70 20.74 -3.28 -0.24
CA PHE A 70 19.96 -2.85 0.92
C PHE A 70 20.72 -1.84 1.81
N ASP A 71 22.04 -1.75 1.71
CA ASP A 71 22.81 -0.73 2.44
C ASP A 71 22.57 0.65 1.84
N ALA A 72 22.52 0.76 0.50
CA ALA A 72 22.11 2.00 -0.16
C ALA A 72 20.68 2.40 0.19
N ILE A 73 19.73 1.43 0.28
CA ILE A 73 18.36 1.71 0.72
C ILE A 73 18.35 2.22 2.16
N ARG A 74 19.08 1.59 3.08
CA ARG A 74 19.19 2.04 4.48
C ARG A 74 19.72 3.47 4.58
N ALA A 75 20.64 3.86 3.69
CA ALA A 75 21.16 5.23 3.63
C ALA A 75 20.11 6.27 3.21
N MET A 76 19.05 5.83 2.53
CA MET A 76 17.92 6.70 2.14
C MET A 76 16.88 6.88 3.25
N LEU A 77 16.93 6.11 4.33
CA LEU A 77 15.96 6.18 5.42
C LEU A 77 16.18 7.42 6.29
N ALA A 78 15.11 8.05 6.74
CA ALA A 78 15.15 8.99 7.86
C ALA A 78 15.45 8.24 9.17
N ASP A 79 15.93 8.95 10.20
CA ASP A 79 16.27 8.32 11.48
C ASP A 79 15.02 7.79 12.22
N ASP A 80 13.90 8.50 12.06
CA ASP A 80 12.59 8.20 12.63
C ASP A 80 11.63 7.50 11.63
N VAL A 81 12.20 6.89 10.59
CA VAL A 81 11.42 6.20 9.55
C VAL A 81 10.47 5.16 10.16
N LYS A 82 9.25 5.08 9.60
CA LYS A 82 8.22 4.12 9.99
C LYS A 82 8.11 3.00 8.97
N LEU A 83 7.90 1.79 9.47
CA LEU A 83 7.52 0.63 8.68
C LEU A 83 6.17 0.12 9.17
N ASP A 84 5.19 0.08 8.28
CA ASP A 84 3.91 -0.57 8.50
C ASP A 84 3.82 -1.82 7.63
N LEU A 85 3.98 -2.99 8.23
CA LEU A 85 3.59 -4.26 7.62
C LEU A 85 2.09 -4.42 7.85
N VAL A 86 1.30 -3.96 6.89
CA VAL A 86 -0.16 -3.85 7.00
C VAL A 86 -0.78 -5.16 7.51
N ASN A 87 -1.59 -5.08 8.56
CA ASN A 87 -2.19 -6.21 9.30
C ASN A 87 -1.21 -7.07 10.11
N ARG A 88 0.03 -6.67 10.29
CA ARG A 88 1.01 -7.50 10.98
C ARG A 88 1.78 -6.78 12.09
N LEU A 89 2.45 -5.68 11.77
CA LEU A 89 3.46 -5.09 12.65
C LEU A 89 3.75 -3.64 12.21
N GLN A 90 3.94 -2.78 13.19
CA GLN A 90 4.48 -1.43 12.96
C GLN A 90 5.81 -1.28 13.72
N LEU A 91 6.81 -0.75 13.05
CA LEU A 91 8.13 -0.45 13.59
C LEU A 91 8.48 1.02 13.32
N GLU A 92 9.30 1.60 14.18
CA GLU A 92 9.83 2.95 14.04
C GLU A 92 11.32 2.96 14.35
N GLY A 93 12.08 3.68 13.54
CA GLY A 93 13.52 3.85 13.65
C GLY A 93 14.31 2.98 12.70
N ARG A 94 15.36 3.58 12.11
CA ARG A 94 16.20 3.00 11.06
C ARG A 94 16.78 1.64 11.44
N ASP A 95 17.26 1.48 12.67
CA ASP A 95 17.92 0.24 13.11
C ASP A 95 16.96 -0.94 13.19
N LYS A 96 15.71 -0.68 13.62
CA LYS A 96 14.68 -1.73 13.74
C LYS A 96 14.19 -2.23 12.38
N ILE A 97 14.24 -1.39 11.37
CA ILE A 97 13.78 -1.72 10.02
C ILE A 97 14.82 -2.56 9.26
N GLY A 98 16.05 -2.65 9.76
CA GLY A 98 17.10 -3.46 9.13
C GLY A 98 16.71 -4.91 8.85
N LEU A 99 16.00 -5.57 9.77
CA LEU A 99 15.52 -6.95 9.61
C LEU A 99 14.49 -7.10 8.48
N TYR A 100 13.71 -6.09 8.19
CA TYR A 100 12.77 -6.09 7.06
C TYR A 100 13.50 -6.33 5.74
N PHE A 101 14.57 -5.60 5.50
CA PHE A 101 15.37 -5.76 4.28
C PHE A 101 16.12 -7.10 4.24
N THR A 102 16.60 -7.60 5.37
CA THR A 102 17.25 -8.92 5.45
C THR A 102 16.30 -10.02 4.99
N ARG A 103 15.03 -9.98 5.39
CA ARG A 103 14.02 -10.96 4.96
C ARG A 103 13.79 -10.93 3.45
N TYR A 104 13.77 -9.76 2.84
CA TYR A 104 13.67 -9.65 1.39
C TYR A 104 14.94 -10.17 0.68
N ALA A 105 16.11 -9.98 1.28
CA ALA A 105 17.37 -10.49 0.75
C ALA A 105 17.44 -12.03 0.73
N GLU A 106 16.82 -12.68 1.72
CA GLU A 106 16.79 -14.15 1.84
C GLU A 106 15.77 -14.81 0.90
N GLU A 107 14.75 -14.07 0.44
CA GLU A 107 13.67 -14.59 -0.38
C GLU A 107 13.93 -14.39 -1.89
N THR A 108 14.26 -15.47 -2.57
CA THR A 108 14.63 -15.46 -4.01
C THR A 108 13.43 -15.48 -4.96
N LYS A 109 12.22 -15.75 -4.44
CA LYS A 109 11.00 -15.84 -5.26
C LYS A 109 10.45 -14.49 -5.71
N TRP A 110 10.82 -13.40 -5.04
CA TRP A 110 10.26 -12.09 -5.34
C TRP A 110 10.91 -11.44 -6.57
N ARG A 111 10.08 -10.84 -7.40
CA ARG A 111 10.46 -9.96 -8.50
C ARG A 111 9.82 -8.61 -8.29
N PHE A 112 10.60 -7.55 -8.46
CA PHE A 112 10.21 -6.18 -8.16
C PHE A 112 10.03 -5.41 -9.46
N ALA A 113 8.96 -4.61 -9.56
CA ALA A 113 8.68 -3.76 -10.69
C ALA A 113 8.29 -2.36 -10.24
N LEU A 114 8.60 -1.38 -11.08
CA LEU A 114 8.12 -0.03 -10.93
C LEU A 114 6.63 0.01 -11.26
N GLY A 115 5.83 0.65 -10.43
CA GLY A 115 4.41 0.80 -10.68
C GLY A 115 3.79 1.99 -9.98
N ALA A 116 2.48 2.08 -10.10
CA ALA A 116 1.65 2.99 -9.34
C ALA A 116 0.41 2.25 -8.83
N VAL A 117 -0.05 2.63 -7.65
CA VAL A 117 -1.26 2.14 -7.01
C VAL A 117 -2.11 3.34 -6.64
N GLU A 118 -3.35 3.42 -7.13
CA GLU A 118 -4.22 4.59 -6.97
C GLU A 118 -3.50 5.91 -7.34
N GLY A 119 -2.66 5.87 -8.38
CA GLY A 119 -1.84 7.01 -8.80
C GLY A 119 -0.63 7.33 -7.94
N GLN A 120 -0.42 6.64 -6.83
CA GLN A 120 0.76 6.82 -5.98
C GLN A 120 1.92 5.93 -6.45
N PRO A 121 3.17 6.45 -6.45
CA PRO A 121 4.33 5.64 -6.75
C PRO A 121 4.42 4.41 -5.86
N ALA A 122 4.65 3.24 -6.46
CA ALA A 122 4.70 1.98 -5.74
C ALA A 122 5.78 1.05 -6.30
N MET A 123 6.32 0.20 -5.46
CA MET A 123 7.03 -1.00 -5.87
C MET A 123 6.02 -2.15 -5.93
N LEU A 124 5.82 -2.73 -7.10
CA LEU A 124 5.02 -3.93 -7.28
C LEU A 124 5.89 -5.16 -7.06
N VAL A 125 5.38 -6.12 -6.31
CA VAL A 125 6.10 -7.35 -5.98
C VAL A 125 5.37 -8.56 -6.56
N PHE A 126 6.07 -9.33 -7.38
CA PHE A 126 5.54 -10.50 -8.08
C PHE A 126 6.18 -11.77 -7.50
N ASP A 127 5.39 -12.83 -7.39
CA ASP A 127 5.89 -14.16 -7.05
C ASP A 127 6.32 -14.88 -8.35
N SER A 128 7.61 -15.16 -8.49
CA SER A 128 8.16 -15.84 -9.67
C SER A 128 7.78 -17.32 -9.77
N THR A 129 7.20 -17.89 -8.72
CA THR A 129 6.69 -19.29 -8.73
C THR A 129 5.25 -19.39 -9.22
N GLY A 130 4.59 -18.22 -9.41
CA GLY A 130 3.21 -18.11 -9.90
C GLY A 130 3.10 -17.30 -11.19
N PRO A 131 1.87 -17.01 -11.62
CA PRO A 131 1.63 -16.17 -12.80
C PRO A 131 2.11 -14.73 -12.54
N MET A 132 2.96 -14.22 -13.45
CA MET A 132 3.54 -12.87 -13.39
C MET A 132 2.58 -11.75 -13.89
N GLU A 133 1.33 -12.09 -14.15
CA GLU A 133 0.34 -11.16 -14.69
C GLU A 133 -0.24 -10.22 -13.65
N ARG A 134 -0.15 -10.61 -12.37
CA ARG A 134 -0.66 -9.84 -11.24
C ARG A 134 0.38 -9.80 -10.12
N PRO A 135 0.61 -8.64 -9.49
CA PRO A 135 1.48 -8.58 -8.32
C PRO A 135 0.90 -9.40 -7.16
N ALA A 136 1.77 -10.02 -6.39
CA ALA A 136 1.40 -10.70 -5.15
C ALA A 136 1.06 -9.70 -4.04
N HIS A 137 1.79 -8.60 -3.99
CA HIS A 137 1.56 -7.44 -3.11
C HIS A 137 2.29 -6.21 -3.66
N PHE A 138 2.22 -5.11 -2.94
CA PHE A 138 2.90 -3.86 -3.28
C PHE A 138 3.41 -3.16 -2.03
N VAL A 139 4.34 -2.23 -2.26
CA VAL A 139 4.93 -1.39 -1.21
C VAL A 139 4.77 0.06 -1.61
N LEU A 140 4.19 0.86 -0.73
CA LEU A 140 4.11 2.32 -0.83
C LEU A 140 5.23 2.94 -0.01
N ILE A 141 5.81 4.03 -0.51
CA ILE A 141 6.93 4.71 0.12
C ILE A 141 6.64 6.19 0.16
N ASP A 142 6.64 6.75 1.35
CA ASP A 142 6.47 8.17 1.56
C ASP A 142 7.84 8.84 1.81
N TRP A 143 8.01 9.99 1.20
CA TRP A 143 9.26 10.73 1.18
C TRP A 143 9.08 12.11 1.83
N SER A 144 10.08 12.51 2.61
CA SER A 144 10.30 13.92 2.94
C SER A 144 11.61 14.35 2.29
N GLU A 145 11.54 15.28 1.35
CA GLU A 145 12.66 15.66 0.50
C GLU A 145 13.29 14.44 -0.21
N SER A 146 14.49 14.02 0.21
CA SER A 146 15.21 12.86 -0.32
C SER A 146 15.26 11.66 0.64
N ARG A 147 14.62 11.75 1.81
CA ARG A 147 14.60 10.69 2.82
C ARG A 147 13.27 9.95 2.83
N ILE A 148 13.34 8.64 3.01
CA ILE A 148 12.18 7.79 3.22
C ILE A 148 11.74 7.96 4.67
N ILE A 149 10.49 8.42 4.87
CA ILE A 149 9.89 8.62 6.18
C ILE A 149 8.89 7.52 6.56
N GLU A 150 8.31 6.85 5.58
CA GLU A 150 7.40 5.73 5.83
C GLU A 150 7.47 4.70 4.69
N ILE A 151 7.41 3.42 5.07
CA ILE A 151 7.27 2.28 4.18
C ILE A 151 6.02 1.52 4.62
N ARG A 152 5.06 1.35 3.71
CA ARG A 152 3.85 0.54 3.94
C ARG A 152 3.87 -0.66 3.02
N ASP A 153 4.03 -1.85 3.59
CA ASP A 153 4.12 -3.10 2.85
C ASP A 153 2.84 -3.92 3.03
N PHE A 154 2.21 -4.27 1.93
CA PHE A 154 0.94 -4.99 1.87
C PHE A 154 1.12 -6.51 1.72
N LEU A 155 2.29 -7.04 2.07
CA LEU A 155 2.59 -8.49 2.02
C LEU A 155 1.52 -9.34 2.75
N PHE A 156 1.01 -8.86 3.89
CA PHE A 156 0.00 -9.54 4.69
C PHE A 156 -1.44 -9.07 4.41
N ALA A 157 -1.63 -8.25 3.37
CA ALA A 157 -2.91 -7.74 2.94
C ALA A 157 -3.10 -7.82 1.41
N PRO A 158 -2.83 -8.98 0.76
CA PRO A 158 -2.88 -9.10 -0.70
C PRO A 158 -4.29 -8.86 -1.27
N TYR A 159 -5.33 -9.04 -0.46
CA TYR A 159 -6.73 -8.79 -0.86
C TYR A 159 -7.00 -7.32 -1.24
N VAL A 160 -6.17 -6.38 -0.77
CA VAL A 160 -6.29 -4.96 -1.12
C VAL A 160 -6.16 -4.76 -2.63
N LEU A 161 -5.32 -5.55 -3.32
CA LEU A 161 -5.15 -5.51 -4.78
C LEU A 161 -6.42 -5.85 -5.57
N GLU A 162 -7.43 -6.45 -4.94
CA GLU A 162 -8.71 -6.77 -5.59
C GLU A 162 -9.65 -5.56 -5.68
N ALA A 163 -9.39 -4.54 -4.85
CA ALA A 163 -10.26 -3.39 -4.68
C ALA A 163 -9.65 -2.06 -5.15
N ILE A 164 -8.42 -2.08 -5.67
CA ILE A 164 -7.67 -0.88 -6.04
C ILE A 164 -7.12 -0.98 -7.46
N ASP A 165 -6.91 0.18 -8.09
CA ASP A 165 -6.28 0.27 -9.39
C ASP A 165 -4.75 0.29 -9.24
N TRP A 166 -4.09 -0.51 -10.06
CA TRP A 166 -2.63 -0.54 -10.14
C TRP A 166 -2.16 -0.62 -11.60
N VAL A 167 -0.99 -0.10 -11.87
CA VAL A 167 -0.36 -0.15 -13.18
C VAL A 167 1.14 -0.39 -13.04
N ARG A 168 1.68 -1.22 -13.92
CA ARG A 168 3.13 -1.42 -14.06
C ARG A 168 3.69 -0.37 -15.01
N LEU A 169 4.85 0.22 -14.69
CA LEU A 169 5.45 1.35 -15.40
C LEU A 169 6.81 1.03 -16.07
N ASP A 170 7.32 -0.20 -15.88
CA ASP A 170 8.56 -0.70 -16.50
C ASP A 170 8.37 -2.03 -17.25
#